data_11aa61d2d4169c1b7669b6f05b9c8d84
#
_entry.id   11aa61d2d4169c1b7669b6f05b9c8d84
#
_cell.length_a   1.000
_cell.length_b   1.000
_cell.length_c   1.000
_cell.angle_alpha   90.00
_cell.angle_beta   90.00
_cell.angle_gamma   90.00
#
_symmetry.space_group_name_H-M   'P 1'
#
loop_
_entity.id
_entity.type
_entity.pdbx_description
1 polymer ?
#
loop_
_entity_poly.entity_id
_entity_poly.type
_entity_poly.pdbx_seq_one_letter_code
_entity_poly.pdbx_strand_id
1 'polypeptide(L)'
;MKQQTKGGALHRLWQALPWLWMAAAYLFDLWYQLVPGKWIVDSDLASEMILSDLLNKEGSIISHNWFYSTELKVVNLQWFYRLGLLLFPDDWHLARAFGMAVTLALYAACMLFFVKCARLGRPGLWMVGTLLWPFGQHYLVYAIYGGYYLVYTFFYMLVLALVLRSLDADKKHCALQWLAACIVTAIAGMNGVKQLMVFHAPLCIAAAILLVLALHDSGTSDWKTALQHCRRQVQLFAASLVTAVAGAAGYFISNSVMSRLYDFKSYSFIVWDRDENWFTLDRILMDFFHEFGYQNGSGIFHFGGIAAGIGLLLGGWMFFCIVRLLLRLKKLETNDQLLVLLLVAMLAVCGISYAYFHEYYLYFWLMNMPVAIAVMAVELKTEDFRLPGARQLLGVVLAGCFTVCAVNTVRQEIENPYLAHKGLDAAADWLVDNGYTEGYATFWNGNAMTELTNGKLDVWTLQSLDEDYVPNWLQRKDHLTTDPQHPFLLIDTETDGPAESAGLVQNGECTEVYNDGRFVIYDFAGADAVHAAAQ
;
A
#
# COMPACT_ATOMS: atom_id res chain seq x y z
N MET A 1 -48.49 23.70 16.50
CA MET A 1 -47.61 23.81 15.31
C MET A 1 -46.26 24.45 15.70
N LYS A 2 -45.37 23.79 16.50
CA LYS A 2 -44.02 24.30 16.86
C LYS A 2 -43.10 23.23 17.49
N GLN A 3 -43.24 21.94 17.10
CA GLN A 3 -42.35 20.86 17.63
C GLN A 3 -41.43 20.24 16.57
N GLN A 4 -41.36 20.79 15.33
CA GLN A 4 -40.55 20.21 14.25
C GLN A 4 -39.13 20.78 14.12
N THR A 5 -38.69 21.75 14.91
CA THR A 5 -37.42 22.45 14.66
C THR A 5 -36.22 22.00 15.49
N LYS A 6 -36.39 21.32 16.60
CA LYS A 6 -35.24 20.83 17.42
C LYS A 6 -34.65 19.49 16.93
N GLY A 7 -35.41 18.66 16.22
CA GLY A 7 -34.88 17.41 15.63
C GLY A 7 -34.04 17.62 14.37
N GLY A 8 -34.21 18.74 13.66
CA GLY A 8 -33.57 19.00 12.38
C GLY A 8 -32.06 19.28 12.45
N ALA A 9 -31.59 20.04 13.45
CA ALA A 9 -30.18 20.41 13.56
C ALA A 9 -29.31 19.21 14.00
N LEU A 10 -29.73 18.51 15.04
CA LEU A 10 -29.03 17.31 15.52
C LEU A 10 -29.01 16.21 14.46
N HIS A 11 -30.11 16.00 13.74
CA HIS A 11 -30.17 15.04 12.65
C HIS A 11 -29.20 15.40 11.50
N ARG A 12 -29.12 16.68 11.12
CA ARG A 12 -28.16 17.16 10.11
C ARG A 12 -26.73 16.98 10.58
N LEU A 13 -26.42 17.27 11.84
CA LEU A 13 -25.10 17.04 12.41
C LEU A 13 -24.72 15.57 12.34
N TRP A 14 -25.62 14.68 12.75
CA TRP A 14 -25.39 13.22 12.64
C TRP A 14 -25.17 12.77 11.19
N GLN A 15 -25.82 13.41 10.22
CA GLN A 15 -25.59 13.12 8.80
C GLN A 15 -24.24 13.62 8.30
N ALA A 16 -23.74 14.72 8.83
CA ALA A 16 -22.48 15.33 8.42
C ALA A 16 -21.25 14.64 9.04
N LEU A 17 -21.39 13.99 10.20
CA LEU A 17 -20.25 13.40 10.94
C LEU A 17 -19.32 12.50 10.12
N PRO A 18 -19.80 11.52 9.31
CA PRO A 18 -18.90 10.69 8.51
C PRO A 18 -18.08 11.49 7.50
N TRP A 19 -18.69 12.53 6.92
CA TRP A 19 -18.03 13.43 5.97
C TRP A 19 -16.99 14.32 6.64
N LEU A 20 -17.33 14.85 7.82
CA LEU A 20 -16.39 15.66 8.61
C LEU A 20 -15.21 14.83 9.07
N TRP A 21 -15.46 13.59 9.48
CA TRP A 21 -14.40 12.68 9.89
C TRP A 21 -13.49 12.25 8.72
N MET A 22 -14.08 11.97 7.55
CA MET A 22 -13.32 11.72 6.32
C MET A 22 -12.47 12.93 5.91
N ALA A 23 -13.03 14.15 6.00
CA ALA A 23 -12.27 15.37 5.73
C ALA A 23 -11.14 15.58 6.75
N ALA A 24 -11.39 15.30 8.03
CA ALA A 24 -10.35 15.38 9.08
C ALA A 24 -9.23 14.37 8.82
N ALA A 25 -9.53 13.13 8.41
CA ALA A 25 -8.52 12.13 8.03
C ALA A 25 -7.67 12.64 6.86
N TYR A 26 -8.30 13.09 5.80
CA TYR A 26 -7.60 13.62 4.63
C TYR A 26 -6.70 14.82 4.97
N LEU A 27 -7.17 15.75 5.80
CA LEU A 27 -6.37 16.89 6.24
C LEU A 27 -5.22 16.47 7.17
N PHE A 28 -5.43 15.43 7.98
CA PHE A 28 -4.39 14.85 8.82
C PHE A 28 -3.29 14.20 7.97
N ASP A 29 -3.65 13.47 6.92
CA ASP A 29 -2.71 12.90 5.97
C ASP A 29 -1.92 13.98 5.22
N LEU A 30 -2.59 15.06 4.78
CA LEU A 30 -1.90 16.20 4.16
C LEU A 30 -0.90 16.86 5.12
N TRP A 31 -1.28 17.03 6.38
CA TRP A 31 -0.35 17.52 7.41
C TRP A 31 0.84 16.58 7.58
N TYR A 32 0.59 15.26 7.61
CA TYR A 32 1.68 14.28 7.72
C TYR A 32 2.62 14.35 6.52
N GLN A 33 2.09 14.41 5.31
CA GLN A 33 2.90 14.57 4.09
C GLN A 33 3.74 15.85 4.12
N LEU A 34 3.16 16.98 4.55
CA LEU A 34 3.80 18.29 4.47
C LEU A 34 4.78 18.59 5.62
N VAL A 35 4.60 17.98 6.78
CA VAL A 35 5.40 18.32 7.98
C VAL A 35 6.34 17.19 8.35
N PRO A 36 5.91 16.05 8.93
CA PRO A 36 6.85 14.97 9.25
C PRO A 36 7.45 14.32 8.00
N GLY A 37 6.65 14.14 6.96
CA GLY A 37 7.05 13.50 5.71
C GLY A 37 8.17 14.23 4.95
N LYS A 38 8.55 15.44 5.37
CA LYS A 38 9.66 16.18 4.74
C LYS A 38 11.00 15.46 4.92
N TRP A 39 11.22 14.82 6.05
CA TRP A 39 12.48 14.17 6.43
C TRP A 39 12.33 12.66 6.71
N ILE A 40 11.11 12.14 6.68
CA ILE A 40 10.85 10.70 6.77
C ILE A 40 10.73 10.15 5.33
N VAL A 41 11.86 10.04 4.63
CA VAL A 41 11.92 9.55 3.24
C VAL A 41 12.72 8.27 3.21
N ASP A 42 12.14 7.20 2.69
CA ASP A 42 12.85 5.95 2.40
C ASP A 42 13.24 5.86 0.91
N SER A 43 14.17 4.98 0.59
CA SER A 43 14.69 4.85 -0.77
C SER A 43 13.69 4.29 -1.78
N ASP A 44 12.74 3.46 -1.36
CA ASP A 44 11.69 2.99 -2.26
C ASP A 44 10.81 4.16 -2.71
N LEU A 45 10.41 5.01 -1.76
CA LEU A 45 9.61 6.22 -2.05
C LEU A 45 10.39 7.21 -2.93
N ALA A 46 11.65 7.46 -2.57
CA ALA A 46 12.53 8.33 -3.32
C ALA A 46 12.77 7.84 -4.74
N SER A 47 12.87 6.54 -4.96
CA SER A 47 13.05 5.96 -6.29
C SER A 47 11.89 6.30 -7.25
N GLU A 48 10.65 6.35 -6.76
CA GLU A 48 9.49 6.77 -7.56
C GLU A 48 9.54 8.26 -7.92
N MET A 49 10.11 9.10 -7.06
CA MET A 49 10.31 10.53 -7.33
C MET A 49 11.43 10.74 -8.36
N ILE A 50 12.57 10.05 -8.22
CA ILE A 50 13.69 10.10 -9.18
C ILE A 50 13.23 9.61 -10.55
N LEU A 51 12.49 8.49 -10.61
CA LEU A 51 11.89 8.01 -11.84
C LEU A 51 10.92 9.04 -12.45
N SER A 52 10.14 9.73 -11.63
CA SER A 52 9.19 10.75 -12.09
C SER A 52 9.89 11.94 -12.73
N ASP A 53 11.00 12.38 -12.16
CA ASP A 53 11.86 13.44 -12.72
C ASP A 53 12.49 12.99 -14.06
N LEU A 54 13.03 11.77 -14.10
CA LEU A 54 13.58 11.18 -15.33
C LEU A 54 12.52 11.11 -16.44
N LEU A 55 11.33 10.62 -16.14
CA LEU A 55 10.22 10.53 -17.10
C LEU A 55 9.76 11.91 -17.60
N ASN A 56 9.82 12.95 -16.76
CA ASN A 56 9.55 14.32 -17.19
C ASN A 56 10.64 14.86 -18.12
N LYS A 57 11.91 14.62 -17.82
CA LYS A 57 13.07 15.01 -18.66
C LYS A 57 13.04 14.31 -20.02
N GLU A 58 12.67 13.04 -20.06
CA GLU A 58 12.55 12.25 -21.30
C GLU A 58 11.27 12.51 -22.09
N GLY A 59 10.21 13.04 -21.46
CA GLY A 59 8.88 13.13 -22.06
C GLY A 59 8.22 11.78 -22.32
N SER A 60 8.67 10.72 -21.65
CA SER A 60 8.24 9.34 -21.85
C SER A 60 7.26 8.87 -20.78
N ILE A 61 6.54 7.75 -21.06
CA ILE A 61 5.62 7.10 -20.11
C ILE A 61 6.37 6.07 -19.29
N ILE A 62 7.34 5.40 -19.90
CA ILE A 62 8.20 4.37 -19.33
C ILE A 62 9.61 4.67 -19.84
N SER A 63 10.62 4.64 -18.98
CA SER A 63 12.00 4.93 -19.34
C SER A 63 12.77 3.65 -19.69
N HIS A 64 13.57 3.72 -20.76
CA HIS A 64 14.60 2.73 -21.04
C HIS A 64 15.88 2.97 -20.22
N ASN A 65 16.01 4.13 -19.60
CA ASN A 65 17.17 4.56 -18.81
C ASN A 65 16.98 4.33 -17.30
N TRP A 66 16.02 3.50 -16.92
CA TRP A 66 15.75 3.11 -15.55
C TRP A 66 15.90 1.60 -15.36
N PHE A 67 16.57 1.19 -14.28
CA PHE A 67 16.64 -0.19 -13.86
C PHE A 67 15.54 -0.45 -12.83
N TYR A 68 14.46 -1.09 -13.30
CA TYR A 68 13.28 -1.35 -12.48
C TYR A 68 13.53 -2.44 -11.45
N SER A 69 12.64 -2.52 -10.45
CA SER A 69 12.60 -3.62 -9.47
C SER A 69 11.97 -4.89 -10.10
N THR A 70 11.24 -5.66 -9.32
CA THR A 70 10.56 -6.87 -9.80
C THR A 70 9.38 -6.59 -10.73
N GLU A 71 8.92 -5.35 -10.84
CA GLU A 71 7.69 -4.96 -11.53
C GLU A 71 7.91 -3.68 -12.33
N LEU A 72 7.32 -3.62 -13.53
CA LEU A 72 7.48 -2.45 -14.40
C LEU A 72 6.70 -1.22 -13.92
N LYS A 73 5.65 -1.41 -13.11
CA LYS A 73 4.80 -0.34 -12.56
C LYS A 73 4.35 0.69 -13.61
N VAL A 74 3.68 0.23 -14.68
CA VAL A 74 3.26 1.07 -15.82
C VAL A 74 2.35 2.22 -15.38
N VAL A 75 1.43 1.97 -14.44
CA VAL A 75 0.55 2.98 -13.85
C VAL A 75 0.68 2.91 -12.34
N ASN A 76 1.43 3.83 -11.78
CA ASN A 76 1.68 3.93 -10.35
C ASN A 76 1.85 5.40 -9.93
N LEU A 77 2.43 5.66 -8.78
CA LEU A 77 2.59 6.98 -8.16
C LEU A 77 3.37 7.97 -9.03
N GLN A 78 4.32 7.50 -9.83
CA GLN A 78 5.12 8.35 -10.73
C GLN A 78 4.25 9.27 -11.60
N TRP A 79 3.04 8.89 -11.96
CA TRP A 79 2.14 9.75 -12.72
C TRP A 79 1.72 11.01 -11.96
N PHE A 80 1.50 10.87 -10.66
CA PHE A 80 1.06 11.97 -9.80
C PHE A 80 2.24 12.82 -9.31
N TYR A 81 3.40 12.18 -9.08
CA TYR A 81 4.63 12.89 -8.74
C TYR A 81 5.15 13.72 -9.91
N ARG A 82 5.03 13.21 -11.15
CA ARG A 82 5.31 14.00 -12.37
C ARG A 82 4.48 15.29 -12.44
N LEU A 83 3.17 15.20 -12.14
CA LEU A 83 2.32 16.39 -12.06
C LEU A 83 2.78 17.35 -10.96
N GLY A 84 3.22 16.82 -9.83
CA GLY A 84 3.79 17.59 -8.73
C GLY A 84 5.06 18.32 -9.16
N LEU A 85 6.00 17.63 -9.80
CA LEU A 85 7.25 18.21 -10.31
C LEU A 85 7.05 19.26 -11.39
N LEU A 86 5.98 19.18 -12.19
CA LEU A 86 5.61 20.25 -13.13
C LEU A 86 5.15 21.52 -12.43
N LEU A 87 4.58 21.42 -11.22
CA LEU A 87 4.12 22.55 -10.42
C LEU A 87 5.18 23.09 -9.46
N PHE A 88 6.04 22.21 -8.95
CA PHE A 88 7.06 22.47 -7.92
C PHE A 88 8.39 21.84 -8.33
N PRO A 89 9.04 22.31 -9.42
CA PRO A 89 10.24 21.67 -9.97
C PRO A 89 11.44 21.73 -9.02
N ASP A 90 11.52 22.73 -8.16
CA ASP A 90 12.63 22.97 -7.24
C ASP A 90 12.36 22.48 -5.80
N ASP A 91 11.19 21.89 -5.55
CA ASP A 91 10.78 21.37 -4.24
C ASP A 91 10.11 19.99 -4.41
N TRP A 92 10.95 18.95 -4.37
CA TRP A 92 10.49 17.58 -4.58
C TRP A 92 9.60 17.08 -3.44
N HIS A 93 9.84 17.56 -2.22
CA HIS A 93 8.96 17.26 -1.11
C HIS A 93 7.53 17.78 -1.34
N LEU A 94 7.38 19.04 -1.77
CA LEU A 94 6.08 19.62 -2.08
C LEU A 94 5.43 18.94 -3.30
N ALA A 95 6.25 18.57 -4.31
CA ALA A 95 5.80 17.81 -5.47
C ALA A 95 5.22 16.44 -5.06
N ARG A 96 5.89 15.73 -4.15
CA ARG A 96 5.44 14.46 -3.60
C ARG A 96 4.14 14.63 -2.80
N ALA A 97 4.11 15.59 -1.87
CA ALA A 97 2.93 15.87 -1.06
C ALA A 97 1.70 16.20 -1.93
N PHE A 98 1.89 16.96 -3.02
CA PHE A 98 0.83 17.22 -4.01
C PHE A 98 0.38 15.93 -4.71
N GLY A 99 1.33 15.12 -5.19
CA GLY A 99 1.02 13.85 -5.85
C GLY A 99 0.24 12.90 -4.95
N MET A 100 0.63 12.78 -3.68
CA MET A 100 -0.09 11.97 -2.69
C MET A 100 -1.46 12.57 -2.35
N ALA A 101 -1.60 13.89 -2.25
CA ALA A 101 -2.90 14.53 -2.05
C ALA A 101 -3.89 14.13 -3.17
N VAL A 102 -3.46 14.20 -4.42
CA VAL A 102 -4.30 13.79 -5.57
C VAL A 102 -4.61 12.29 -5.50
N THR A 103 -3.62 11.46 -5.20
CA THR A 103 -3.79 10.00 -5.10
C THR A 103 -4.80 9.62 -4.02
N LEU A 104 -4.70 10.20 -2.81
CA LEU A 104 -5.64 9.97 -1.71
C LEU A 104 -7.06 10.47 -2.02
N ALA A 105 -7.18 11.61 -2.72
CA ALA A 105 -8.48 12.09 -3.17
C ALA A 105 -9.15 11.15 -4.19
N LEU A 106 -8.38 10.63 -5.15
CA LEU A 106 -8.86 9.63 -6.11
C LEU A 106 -9.21 8.31 -5.42
N TYR A 107 -8.41 7.89 -4.43
CA TYR A 107 -8.71 6.72 -3.62
C TYR A 107 -10.03 6.88 -2.86
N ALA A 108 -10.23 8.01 -2.17
CA ALA A 108 -11.49 8.31 -1.49
C ALA A 108 -12.68 8.31 -2.45
N ALA A 109 -12.53 8.92 -3.64
CA ALA A 109 -13.57 8.91 -4.67
C ALA A 109 -13.89 7.48 -5.16
N CYS A 110 -12.88 6.63 -5.35
CA CYS A 110 -13.05 5.21 -5.69
C CYS A 110 -13.81 4.47 -4.59
N MET A 111 -13.44 4.68 -3.32
CA MET A 111 -14.12 4.06 -2.18
C MET A 111 -15.57 4.53 -2.06
N LEU A 112 -15.85 5.81 -2.28
CA LEU A 112 -17.24 6.32 -2.32
C LEU A 112 -18.05 5.69 -3.47
N PHE A 113 -17.44 5.52 -4.63
CA PHE A 113 -18.05 4.80 -5.74
C PHE A 113 -18.34 3.33 -5.39
N PHE A 114 -17.37 2.64 -4.76
CA PHE A 114 -17.57 1.29 -4.26
C PHE A 114 -18.71 1.20 -3.24
N VAL A 115 -18.74 2.09 -2.24
CA VAL A 115 -19.80 2.16 -1.21
C VAL A 115 -21.20 2.25 -1.85
N LYS A 116 -21.31 3.07 -2.92
CA LYS A 116 -22.56 3.20 -3.70
C LYS A 116 -22.92 1.88 -4.40
N CYS A 117 -21.95 1.24 -5.07
CA CYS A 117 -22.18 0.01 -5.83
C CYS A 117 -22.46 -1.19 -4.91
N ALA A 118 -21.76 -1.29 -3.78
CA ALA A 118 -21.97 -2.31 -2.76
C ALA A 118 -23.22 -2.07 -1.89
N ARG A 119 -23.88 -0.90 -2.02
CA ARG A 119 -25.07 -0.50 -1.24
C ARG A 119 -24.84 -0.49 0.27
N LEU A 120 -23.66 -0.05 0.71
CA LEU A 120 -23.29 -0.02 2.13
C LEU A 120 -23.96 1.14 2.89
N GLY A 121 -24.48 2.15 2.18
CA GLY A 121 -25.13 3.30 2.79
C GLY A 121 -24.22 4.10 3.73
N ARG A 122 -24.76 4.58 4.85
CA ARG A 122 -23.99 5.39 5.83
C ARG A 122 -22.83 4.66 6.51
N PRO A 123 -22.94 3.39 6.90
CA PRO A 123 -21.78 2.63 7.37
C PRO A 123 -20.61 2.65 6.40
N GLY A 124 -20.88 2.62 5.08
CA GLY A 124 -19.85 2.76 4.06
C GLY A 124 -19.16 4.12 4.06
N LEU A 125 -19.81 5.23 4.45
CA LEU A 125 -19.14 6.53 4.58
C LEU A 125 -18.13 6.53 5.74
N TRP A 126 -18.46 5.85 6.87
CA TRP A 126 -17.51 5.62 7.95
C TRP A 126 -16.32 4.78 7.49
N MET A 127 -16.58 3.74 6.68
CA MET A 127 -15.52 2.95 6.06
C MET A 127 -14.53 3.81 5.27
N VAL A 128 -15.01 4.71 4.39
CA VAL A 128 -14.12 5.56 3.59
C VAL A 128 -13.26 6.45 4.48
N GLY A 129 -13.84 7.07 5.50
CA GLY A 129 -13.09 7.84 6.48
C GLY A 129 -12.04 7.00 7.21
N THR A 130 -12.39 5.78 7.64
CA THR A 130 -11.44 4.86 8.31
C THR A 130 -10.25 4.53 7.43
N LEU A 131 -10.47 4.27 6.14
CA LEU A 131 -9.40 3.94 5.20
C LEU A 131 -8.47 5.10 4.86
N LEU A 132 -8.81 6.32 5.22
CA LEU A 132 -7.92 7.47 5.14
C LEU A 132 -7.12 7.69 6.44
N TRP A 133 -7.48 7.09 7.57
CA TRP A 133 -6.68 7.18 8.78
C TRP A 133 -5.52 6.18 8.78
N PRO A 134 -4.28 6.61 9.10
CA PRO A 134 -3.10 5.74 9.16
C PRO A 134 -3.06 4.92 10.47
N PHE A 135 -4.00 4.01 10.66
CA PHE A 135 -4.25 3.33 11.94
C PHE A 135 -3.26 2.21 12.28
N GLY A 136 -2.43 1.75 11.33
CA GLY A 136 -1.37 0.75 11.52
C GLY A 136 -0.06 1.24 10.89
N GLN A 137 1.10 0.80 11.42
CA GLN A 137 2.40 1.26 10.94
C GLN A 137 2.62 0.92 9.47
N HIS A 138 2.39 -0.33 9.07
CA HIS A 138 2.52 -0.72 7.66
C HIS A 138 1.49 0.00 6.78
N TYR A 139 0.27 0.21 7.31
CA TYR A 139 -0.74 0.96 6.59
C TYR A 139 -0.35 2.44 6.40
N LEU A 140 0.28 3.06 7.40
CA LEU A 140 0.85 4.40 7.25
C LEU A 140 1.94 4.41 6.18
N VAL A 141 2.99 3.59 6.36
CA VAL A 141 4.19 3.64 5.53
C VAL A 141 3.90 3.23 4.08
N TYR A 142 3.18 2.13 3.87
CA TYR A 142 3.02 1.55 2.54
C TYR A 142 1.74 1.95 1.80
N ALA A 143 0.74 2.51 2.49
CA ALA A 143 -0.47 2.97 1.84
C ALA A 143 -0.63 4.49 1.89
N ILE A 144 -0.65 5.09 3.09
CA ILE A 144 -1.02 6.50 3.25
C ILE A 144 0.16 7.43 2.90
N TYR A 145 1.37 7.09 3.33
CA TYR A 145 2.55 7.92 3.07
C TYR A 145 3.28 7.50 1.79
N GLY A 146 3.73 6.26 1.71
CA GLY A 146 4.47 5.74 0.56
C GLY A 146 3.60 5.41 -0.65
N GLY A 147 2.31 5.10 -0.43
CA GLY A 147 1.35 4.85 -1.52
C GLY A 147 1.58 3.57 -2.33
N TYR A 148 2.65 2.79 -2.08
CA TYR A 148 3.03 1.62 -2.89
C TYR A 148 1.90 0.61 -3.05
N TYR A 149 1.18 0.30 -1.97
CA TYR A 149 0.09 -0.67 -1.97
C TYR A 149 -1.29 -0.01 -2.10
N LEU A 150 -1.37 1.32 -1.95
CA LEU A 150 -2.61 2.06 -2.17
C LEU A 150 -3.11 1.90 -3.61
N VAL A 151 -2.18 1.93 -4.58
CA VAL A 151 -2.49 1.75 -6.01
C VAL A 151 -3.10 0.37 -6.28
N TYR A 152 -2.57 -0.69 -5.66
CA TYR A 152 -3.15 -2.04 -5.79
C TYR A 152 -4.56 -2.11 -5.21
N THR A 153 -4.76 -1.52 -4.02
CA THR A 153 -6.08 -1.48 -3.38
C THR A 153 -7.08 -0.63 -4.16
N PHE A 154 -6.63 0.48 -4.74
CA PHE A 154 -7.43 1.29 -5.65
C PHE A 154 -7.94 0.49 -6.85
N PHE A 155 -7.04 -0.20 -7.55
CA PHE A 155 -7.40 -0.96 -8.74
C PHE A 155 -8.41 -2.06 -8.43
N TYR A 156 -8.16 -2.91 -7.45
CA TYR A 156 -9.07 -4.00 -7.18
C TYR A 156 -10.42 -3.54 -6.61
N MET A 157 -10.45 -2.48 -5.81
CA MET A 157 -11.71 -1.91 -5.32
C MET A 157 -12.53 -1.26 -6.44
N LEU A 158 -11.85 -0.64 -7.40
CA LEU A 158 -12.50 -0.13 -8.61
C LEU A 158 -13.11 -1.28 -9.45
N VAL A 159 -12.35 -2.35 -9.64
CA VAL A 159 -12.83 -3.57 -10.33
C VAL A 159 -14.03 -4.16 -9.61
N LEU A 160 -13.96 -4.32 -8.28
CA LEU A 160 -15.07 -4.83 -7.47
C LEU A 160 -16.31 -3.95 -7.60
N ALA A 161 -16.14 -2.61 -7.57
CA ALA A 161 -17.24 -1.67 -7.76
C ALA A 161 -17.90 -1.80 -9.16
N LEU A 162 -17.08 -1.93 -10.21
CA LEU A 162 -17.57 -2.11 -11.58
C LEU A 162 -18.29 -3.45 -11.75
N VAL A 163 -17.76 -4.53 -11.19
CA VAL A 163 -18.40 -5.86 -11.19
C VAL A 163 -19.75 -5.78 -10.47
N LEU A 164 -19.81 -5.23 -9.24
CA LEU A 164 -21.07 -5.09 -8.50
C LEU A 164 -22.09 -4.24 -9.24
N ARG A 165 -21.67 -3.14 -9.85
CA ARG A 165 -22.53 -2.26 -10.64
C ARG A 165 -23.09 -2.98 -11.88
N SER A 166 -22.30 -3.86 -12.49
CA SER A 166 -22.72 -4.59 -13.69
C SER A 166 -23.90 -5.54 -13.44
N LEU A 167 -24.03 -6.02 -12.19
CA LEU A 167 -25.11 -6.94 -11.80
C LEU A 167 -26.51 -6.29 -11.82
N ASP A 168 -26.56 -4.96 -11.72
CA ASP A 168 -27.80 -4.17 -11.70
C ASP A 168 -28.04 -3.42 -13.02
N ALA A 169 -27.13 -3.56 -13.99
CA ALA A 169 -27.16 -2.83 -15.28
C ALA A 169 -27.94 -3.56 -16.36
N ASP A 170 -28.46 -2.82 -17.33
CA ASP A 170 -28.94 -3.38 -18.58
C ASP A 170 -27.80 -4.02 -19.38
N LYS A 171 -28.12 -4.80 -20.44
CA LYS A 171 -27.10 -5.55 -21.21
C LYS A 171 -25.98 -4.66 -21.78
N LYS A 172 -26.31 -3.46 -22.27
CA LYS A 172 -25.32 -2.56 -22.88
C LYS A 172 -24.39 -1.97 -21.81
N HIS A 173 -24.93 -1.47 -20.72
CA HIS A 173 -24.15 -0.91 -19.62
C HIS A 173 -23.37 -2.01 -18.88
N CYS A 174 -23.92 -3.22 -18.75
CA CYS A 174 -23.21 -4.37 -18.22
C CYS A 174 -21.93 -4.67 -19.01
N ALA A 175 -22.03 -4.75 -20.36
CA ALA A 175 -20.88 -5.00 -21.23
C ALA A 175 -19.81 -3.90 -21.12
N LEU A 176 -20.22 -2.63 -21.03
CA LEU A 176 -19.30 -1.50 -20.87
C LEU A 176 -18.54 -1.58 -19.51
N GLN A 177 -19.23 -1.96 -18.46
CA GLN A 177 -18.61 -2.09 -17.13
C GLN A 177 -17.65 -3.28 -17.05
N TRP A 178 -17.99 -4.40 -17.70
CA TRP A 178 -17.07 -5.53 -17.81
C TRP A 178 -15.81 -5.14 -18.61
N LEU A 179 -15.99 -4.46 -19.74
CA LEU A 179 -14.86 -3.95 -20.52
C LEU A 179 -13.97 -3.02 -19.69
N ALA A 180 -14.56 -2.07 -18.97
CA ALA A 180 -13.82 -1.18 -18.09
C ALA A 180 -13.09 -1.96 -16.99
N ALA A 181 -13.76 -2.92 -16.35
CA ALA A 181 -13.14 -3.78 -15.34
C ALA A 181 -11.97 -4.59 -15.91
N CYS A 182 -12.12 -5.15 -17.12
CA CYS A 182 -11.04 -5.89 -17.79
C CYS A 182 -9.83 -5.00 -18.12
N ILE A 183 -10.07 -3.77 -18.61
CA ILE A 183 -8.99 -2.81 -18.90
C ILE A 183 -8.24 -2.47 -17.62
N VAL A 184 -8.96 -2.09 -16.56
CA VAL A 184 -8.37 -1.76 -15.26
C VAL A 184 -7.57 -2.94 -14.71
N THR A 185 -8.12 -4.15 -14.80
CA THR A 185 -7.45 -5.36 -14.31
C THR A 185 -6.23 -5.73 -15.14
N ALA A 186 -6.27 -5.57 -16.47
CA ALA A 186 -5.13 -5.82 -17.33
C ALA A 186 -3.97 -4.85 -17.00
N ILE A 187 -4.26 -3.55 -16.81
CA ILE A 187 -3.28 -2.57 -16.37
C ILE A 187 -2.71 -2.95 -15.00
N ALA A 188 -3.56 -3.32 -14.05
CA ALA A 188 -3.15 -3.76 -12.74
C ALA A 188 -2.29 -5.03 -12.78
N GLY A 189 -2.60 -5.97 -13.67
CA GLY A 189 -1.81 -7.18 -13.91
C GLY A 189 -0.41 -6.88 -14.45
N MET A 190 -0.24 -5.81 -15.21
CA MET A 190 1.10 -5.36 -15.65
C MET A 190 1.98 -4.91 -14.48
N ASN A 191 1.39 -4.52 -13.36
CA ASN A 191 2.12 -4.19 -12.13
C ASN A 191 2.44 -5.44 -11.27
N GLY A 192 2.36 -6.65 -11.82
CA GLY A 192 2.77 -7.88 -11.14
C GLY A 192 1.63 -8.83 -10.74
N VAL A 193 2.01 -9.94 -10.12
CA VAL A 193 1.10 -11.06 -9.79
C VAL A 193 0.27 -10.82 -8.53
N LYS A 194 0.65 -9.87 -7.69
CA LYS A 194 0.08 -9.65 -6.34
C LYS A 194 -1.44 -9.54 -6.35
N GLN A 195 -2.01 -8.76 -7.28
CA GLN A 195 -3.48 -8.63 -7.38
C GLN A 195 -4.19 -9.92 -7.80
N LEU A 196 -3.58 -10.73 -8.65
CA LEU A 196 -4.15 -12.03 -9.04
C LEU A 196 -4.27 -12.93 -7.82
N MET A 197 -3.25 -12.98 -6.98
CA MET A 197 -3.21 -13.82 -5.77
C MET A 197 -4.12 -13.28 -4.67
N VAL A 198 -3.99 -12.02 -4.32
CA VAL A 198 -4.66 -11.45 -3.12
C VAL A 198 -6.13 -11.12 -3.38
N PHE A 199 -6.50 -10.80 -4.62
CA PHE A 199 -7.87 -10.36 -4.92
C PHE A 199 -8.60 -11.23 -5.93
N HIS A 200 -8.04 -11.46 -7.14
CA HIS A 200 -8.81 -12.13 -8.20
C HIS A 200 -9.08 -13.60 -7.90
N ALA A 201 -8.11 -14.35 -7.40
CA ALA A 201 -8.33 -15.74 -6.98
C ALA A 201 -9.35 -15.83 -5.83
N PRO A 202 -9.24 -15.05 -4.72
CA PRO A 202 -10.27 -14.96 -3.70
C PRO A 202 -11.65 -14.56 -4.23
N LEU A 203 -11.74 -13.61 -5.17
CA LEU A 203 -13.00 -13.20 -5.76
C LEU A 203 -13.66 -14.35 -6.54
N CYS A 204 -12.88 -15.09 -7.33
CA CYS A 204 -13.37 -16.28 -8.02
C CYS A 204 -13.86 -17.35 -7.04
N ILE A 205 -13.13 -17.60 -5.96
CA ILE A 205 -13.53 -18.55 -4.90
C ILE A 205 -14.83 -18.10 -4.24
N ALA A 206 -14.93 -16.85 -3.80
CA ALA A 206 -16.12 -16.30 -3.17
C ALA A 206 -17.35 -16.36 -4.09
N ALA A 207 -17.17 -15.98 -5.36
CA ALA A 207 -18.25 -16.03 -6.36
C ALA A 207 -18.67 -17.47 -6.67
N ALA A 208 -17.74 -18.42 -6.73
CA ALA A 208 -18.02 -19.85 -6.90
C ALA A 208 -18.81 -20.40 -5.72
N ILE A 209 -18.41 -20.09 -4.48
CA ILE A 209 -19.15 -20.51 -3.28
C ILE A 209 -20.59 -19.96 -3.32
N LEU A 210 -20.76 -18.68 -3.64
CA LEU A 210 -22.11 -18.08 -3.76
C LEU A 210 -22.95 -18.76 -4.84
N LEU A 211 -22.36 -19.10 -5.98
CA LEU A 211 -23.06 -19.81 -7.04
C LEU A 211 -23.48 -21.21 -6.59
N VAL A 212 -22.59 -21.96 -5.94
CA VAL A 212 -22.91 -23.31 -5.43
C VAL A 212 -24.02 -23.24 -4.37
N LEU A 213 -23.95 -22.29 -3.43
CA LEU A 213 -25.00 -22.10 -2.42
C LEU A 213 -26.36 -21.77 -3.07
N ALA A 214 -26.36 -20.87 -4.06
CA ALA A 214 -27.59 -20.49 -4.75
C ALA A 214 -28.17 -21.65 -5.58
N LEU A 215 -27.35 -22.44 -6.24
CA LEU A 215 -27.76 -23.65 -6.99
C LEU A 215 -28.36 -24.70 -6.03
N HIS A 216 -27.72 -24.93 -4.89
CA HIS A 216 -28.25 -25.83 -3.87
C HIS A 216 -29.63 -25.36 -3.33
N ASP A 217 -29.74 -24.07 -3.04
CA ASP A 217 -30.97 -23.49 -2.48
C ASP A 217 -32.08 -23.37 -3.55
N SER A 218 -31.80 -23.49 -4.84
CA SER A 218 -32.79 -23.48 -5.95
C SER A 218 -33.74 -24.67 -5.93
N GLY A 219 -33.32 -25.78 -5.33
CA GLY A 219 -34.16 -26.99 -5.13
C GLY A 219 -34.61 -27.66 -6.43
N THR A 220 -34.14 -27.24 -7.60
CA THR A 220 -34.52 -27.80 -8.91
C THR A 220 -33.44 -28.73 -9.45
N SER A 221 -33.86 -29.87 -9.99
CA SER A 221 -32.96 -30.81 -10.66
C SER A 221 -32.67 -30.44 -12.12
N ASP A 222 -33.46 -29.55 -12.72
CA ASP A 222 -33.17 -29.02 -14.04
C ASP A 222 -32.14 -27.91 -14.00
N TRP A 223 -30.93 -28.20 -14.50
CA TRP A 223 -29.80 -27.29 -14.50
C TRP A 223 -30.03 -25.95 -15.22
N LYS A 224 -30.85 -25.96 -16.32
CA LYS A 224 -31.16 -24.74 -17.06
C LYS A 224 -32.03 -23.80 -16.21
N THR A 225 -33.04 -24.35 -15.58
CA THR A 225 -33.92 -23.61 -14.67
C THR A 225 -33.15 -23.13 -13.46
N ALA A 226 -32.27 -23.96 -12.87
CA ALA A 226 -31.40 -23.57 -11.77
C ALA A 226 -30.51 -22.35 -12.12
N LEU A 227 -29.82 -22.38 -13.28
CA LEU A 227 -28.99 -21.27 -13.74
C LEU A 227 -29.79 -19.99 -14.01
N GLN A 228 -31.04 -20.09 -14.47
CA GLN A 228 -31.91 -18.92 -14.64
C GLN A 228 -32.29 -18.28 -13.31
N HIS A 229 -32.61 -19.09 -12.30
CA HIS A 229 -32.89 -18.61 -10.94
C HIS A 229 -31.66 -17.96 -10.30
N CYS A 230 -30.47 -18.50 -10.55
CA CYS A 230 -29.19 -18.02 -10.01
C CYS A 230 -28.46 -17.04 -10.94
N ARG A 231 -29.18 -16.37 -11.87
CA ARG A 231 -28.58 -15.52 -12.91
C ARG A 231 -27.59 -14.49 -12.36
N ARG A 232 -27.87 -13.87 -11.22
CA ARG A 232 -27.01 -12.87 -10.58
C ARG A 232 -25.67 -13.47 -10.15
N GLN A 233 -25.68 -14.65 -9.53
CA GLN A 233 -24.49 -15.36 -9.08
C GLN A 233 -23.69 -15.90 -10.28
N VAL A 234 -24.37 -16.36 -11.33
CA VAL A 234 -23.72 -16.76 -12.60
C VAL A 234 -23.01 -15.57 -13.23
N GLN A 235 -23.65 -14.41 -13.32
CA GLN A 235 -23.03 -13.18 -13.84
C GLN A 235 -21.82 -12.75 -12.99
N LEU A 236 -21.93 -12.82 -11.67
CA LEU A 236 -20.85 -12.50 -10.74
C LEU A 236 -19.65 -13.43 -10.97
N PHE A 237 -19.90 -14.74 -11.01
CA PHE A 237 -18.83 -15.72 -11.25
C PHE A 237 -18.18 -15.55 -12.63
N ALA A 238 -18.98 -15.33 -13.67
CA ALA A 238 -18.46 -15.05 -15.01
C ALA A 238 -17.61 -13.77 -15.04
N ALA A 239 -18.07 -12.68 -14.40
CA ALA A 239 -17.32 -11.43 -14.31
C ALA A 239 -15.99 -11.61 -13.57
N SER A 240 -15.99 -12.37 -12.45
CA SER A 240 -14.76 -12.65 -11.69
C SER A 240 -13.73 -13.43 -12.52
N LEU A 241 -14.17 -14.44 -13.28
CA LEU A 241 -13.30 -15.20 -14.18
C LEU A 241 -12.75 -14.34 -15.31
N VAL A 242 -13.60 -13.56 -15.98
CA VAL A 242 -13.19 -12.70 -17.10
C VAL A 242 -12.17 -11.65 -16.64
N THR A 243 -12.40 -11.03 -15.48
CA THR A 243 -11.43 -10.07 -14.92
C THR A 243 -10.14 -10.77 -14.48
N ALA A 244 -10.18 -11.96 -13.90
CA ALA A 244 -8.97 -12.73 -13.57
C ALA A 244 -8.14 -13.06 -14.81
N VAL A 245 -8.79 -13.49 -15.92
CA VAL A 245 -8.13 -13.75 -17.19
C VAL A 245 -7.51 -12.46 -17.77
N ALA A 246 -8.21 -11.33 -17.68
CA ALA A 246 -7.67 -10.04 -18.13
C ALA A 246 -6.41 -9.63 -17.31
N GLY A 247 -6.43 -9.85 -16.00
CA GLY A 247 -5.27 -9.62 -15.13
C GLY A 247 -4.09 -10.54 -15.46
N ALA A 248 -4.37 -11.82 -15.68
CA ALA A 248 -3.35 -12.79 -16.12
C ALA A 248 -2.74 -12.41 -17.47
N ALA A 249 -3.56 -11.90 -18.41
CA ALA A 249 -3.08 -11.39 -19.69
C ALA A 249 -2.16 -10.17 -19.51
N GLY A 250 -2.52 -9.21 -18.62
CA GLY A 250 -1.67 -8.07 -18.27
C GLY A 250 -0.33 -8.51 -17.67
N TYR A 251 -0.34 -9.45 -16.74
CA TYR A 251 0.86 -10.03 -16.14
C TYR A 251 1.74 -10.73 -17.20
N PHE A 252 1.11 -11.51 -18.09
CA PHE A 252 1.84 -12.16 -19.19
C PHE A 252 2.48 -11.15 -20.15
N ILE A 253 1.78 -10.06 -20.49
CA ILE A 253 2.33 -8.97 -21.31
C ILE A 253 3.54 -8.36 -20.62
N SER A 254 3.44 -8.05 -19.33
CA SER A 254 4.57 -7.49 -18.56
C SER A 254 5.77 -8.44 -18.60
N ASN A 255 5.61 -9.70 -18.23
CA ASN A 255 6.72 -10.63 -18.09
C ASN A 255 7.27 -11.20 -19.39
N SER A 256 6.49 -11.25 -20.46
CA SER A 256 6.92 -11.89 -21.73
C SER A 256 7.25 -10.89 -22.84
N VAL A 257 6.63 -9.70 -22.81
CA VAL A 257 6.82 -8.68 -23.84
C VAL A 257 7.66 -7.53 -23.29
N MET A 258 7.21 -6.91 -22.18
CA MET A 258 7.86 -5.73 -21.63
C MET A 258 9.24 -6.06 -21.05
N SER A 259 9.44 -7.26 -20.47
CA SER A 259 10.73 -7.72 -19.97
C SER A 259 11.83 -7.85 -21.03
N ARG A 260 11.45 -7.84 -22.32
CA ARG A 260 12.42 -7.81 -23.45
C ARG A 260 12.80 -6.40 -23.86
N LEU A 261 12.05 -5.41 -23.42
CA LEU A 261 12.19 -4.01 -23.82
C LEU A 261 12.78 -3.14 -22.71
N TYR A 262 12.56 -3.55 -21.45
CA TYR A 262 12.96 -2.82 -20.27
C TYR A 262 13.70 -3.74 -19.31
N ASP A 263 14.66 -3.19 -18.57
CA ASP A 263 15.44 -3.97 -17.60
C ASP A 263 14.79 -3.91 -16.24
N PHE A 264 14.42 -5.07 -15.75
CA PHE A 264 13.97 -5.24 -14.37
C PHE A 264 14.44 -6.58 -13.80
N LYS A 265 14.65 -6.61 -12.48
CA LYS A 265 15.15 -7.77 -11.77
C LYS A 265 13.97 -8.65 -11.38
N SER A 266 13.87 -9.83 -11.98
CA SER A 266 12.91 -10.84 -11.54
C SER A 266 13.44 -11.54 -10.30
N TYR A 267 12.70 -11.50 -9.20
CA TYR A 267 12.94 -12.35 -8.03
C TYR A 267 11.89 -13.45 -8.00
N SER A 268 12.35 -14.68 -7.78
CA SER A 268 11.48 -15.77 -7.40
C SER A 268 11.57 -15.94 -5.89
N PHE A 269 10.55 -15.47 -5.18
CA PHE A 269 10.47 -15.60 -3.72
C PHE A 269 9.77 -16.88 -3.26
N ILE A 270 9.46 -17.79 -4.17
CA ILE A 270 8.87 -19.09 -3.81
C ILE A 270 10.00 -20.00 -3.36
N VAL A 271 10.36 -19.90 -2.11
CA VAL A 271 11.25 -20.87 -1.47
C VAL A 271 10.36 -21.82 -0.68
N TRP A 272 10.24 -23.05 -1.17
CA TRP A 272 9.58 -24.15 -0.46
C TRP A 272 10.54 -24.73 0.58
N ASP A 273 11.03 -23.90 1.50
CA ASP A 273 11.92 -24.36 2.54
C ASP A 273 11.10 -24.81 3.75
N ARG A 274 11.24 -26.09 4.09
CA ARG A 274 10.52 -26.71 5.21
C ARG A 274 11.33 -26.74 6.51
N ASP A 275 12.57 -26.34 6.47
CA ASP A 275 13.51 -26.64 7.56
C ASP A 275 13.61 -25.54 8.63
N GLU A 276 13.04 -24.37 8.41
CA GLU A 276 12.97 -23.33 9.43
C GLU A 276 11.56 -23.17 9.98
N ASN A 277 11.44 -23.11 11.32
CA ASN A 277 10.22 -22.88 12.10
C ASN A 277 9.66 -21.45 11.92
N TRP A 278 9.43 -21.02 10.69
CA TRP A 278 8.93 -19.70 10.33
C TRP A 278 7.47 -19.51 10.65
N PHE A 279 6.73 -20.61 10.56
CA PHE A 279 5.30 -20.60 10.72
C PHE A 279 4.95 -20.82 12.18
N THR A 280 4.79 -19.73 12.91
CA THR A 280 4.12 -19.76 14.19
C THR A 280 2.79 -19.03 14.07
N LEU A 281 1.71 -19.66 14.52
CA LEU A 281 0.36 -19.08 14.48
C LEU A 281 0.29 -17.73 15.22
N ASP A 282 1.05 -17.60 16.29
CA ASP A 282 1.21 -16.38 17.06
C ASP A 282 1.77 -15.24 16.20
N ARG A 283 2.79 -15.48 15.36
CA ARG A 283 3.35 -14.46 14.47
C ARG A 283 2.33 -13.97 13.45
N ILE A 284 1.60 -14.87 12.80
CA ILE A 284 0.54 -14.52 11.85
C ILE A 284 -0.52 -13.65 12.51
N LEU A 285 -0.96 -14.04 13.71
CA LEU A 285 -1.96 -13.28 14.45
C LEU A 285 -1.42 -11.92 14.89
N MET A 286 -0.15 -11.87 15.33
CA MET A 286 0.49 -10.61 15.72
C MET A 286 0.58 -9.65 14.54
N ASP A 287 1.05 -10.09 13.39
CA ASP A 287 1.16 -9.28 12.18
C ASP A 287 -0.21 -8.78 11.72
N PHE A 288 -1.24 -9.64 11.79
CA PHE A 288 -2.62 -9.23 11.53
C PHE A 288 -3.10 -8.12 12.48
N PHE A 289 -2.80 -8.24 13.78
CA PHE A 289 -3.18 -7.21 14.76
C PHE A 289 -2.35 -5.92 14.62
N HIS A 290 -1.11 -6.01 14.13
CA HIS A 290 -0.29 -4.84 13.80
C HIS A 290 -0.96 -3.95 12.75
N GLU A 291 -1.68 -4.54 11.80
CA GLU A 291 -2.45 -3.76 10.80
C GLU A 291 -3.59 -2.94 11.43
N PHE A 292 -4.06 -3.29 12.63
CA PHE A 292 -5.04 -2.52 13.40
C PHE A 292 -4.41 -1.59 14.44
N GLY A 293 -3.08 -1.38 14.39
CA GLY A 293 -2.37 -0.49 15.30
C GLY A 293 -1.93 -1.13 16.62
N TYR A 294 -1.98 -2.46 16.73
CA TYR A 294 -1.34 -3.17 17.84
C TYR A 294 0.19 -3.08 17.72
N GLN A 295 0.87 -2.81 18.82
CA GLN A 295 2.33 -2.77 18.88
C GLN A 295 2.81 -3.32 20.21
N ASN A 296 3.87 -4.13 20.16
CA ASN A 296 4.50 -4.72 21.33
C ASN A 296 5.36 -3.67 22.08
N GLY A 297 5.56 -3.92 23.38
CA GLY A 297 6.58 -3.23 24.16
C GLY A 297 6.14 -1.96 24.88
N SER A 298 4.92 -1.46 24.66
CA SER A 298 4.42 -0.30 25.40
C SER A 298 3.80 -0.69 26.75
N GLY A 299 4.15 0.02 27.83
CA GLY A 299 3.51 -0.17 29.13
C GLY A 299 2.01 0.12 29.08
N ILE A 300 1.19 -0.72 29.74
CA ILE A 300 -0.30 -0.71 29.65
C ILE A 300 -0.91 0.66 30.01
N PHE A 301 -0.28 1.41 30.92
CA PHE A 301 -0.78 2.71 31.37
C PHE A 301 -0.22 3.91 30.58
N HIS A 302 0.60 3.66 29.56
CA HIS A 302 1.05 4.69 28.63
C HIS A 302 0.11 4.79 27.43
N PHE A 303 0.11 5.93 26.74
CA PHE A 303 -0.72 6.16 25.56
C PHE A 303 -0.52 5.07 24.49
N GLY A 304 0.73 4.66 24.24
CA GLY A 304 1.04 3.58 23.32
C GLY A 304 0.42 2.23 23.71
N GLY A 305 0.44 1.87 25.00
CA GLY A 305 -0.20 0.64 25.49
C GLY A 305 -1.73 0.68 25.42
N ILE A 306 -2.33 1.85 25.66
CA ILE A 306 -3.78 2.04 25.47
C ILE A 306 -4.15 1.88 23.99
N ALA A 307 -3.39 2.51 23.08
CA ALA A 307 -3.60 2.40 21.65
C ALA A 307 -3.42 0.95 21.16
N ALA A 308 -2.39 0.24 21.62
CA ALA A 308 -2.18 -1.17 21.33
C ALA A 308 -3.36 -2.04 21.80
N GLY A 309 -3.88 -1.81 23.00
CA GLY A 309 -5.07 -2.49 23.51
C GLY A 309 -6.31 -2.21 22.64
N ILE A 310 -6.49 -0.98 22.17
CA ILE A 310 -7.56 -0.61 21.23
C ILE A 310 -7.35 -1.33 19.89
N GLY A 311 -6.13 -1.42 19.37
CA GLY A 311 -5.82 -2.17 18.15
C GLY A 311 -6.19 -3.64 18.25
N LEU A 312 -5.86 -4.30 19.37
CA LEU A 312 -6.31 -5.68 19.64
C LEU A 312 -7.85 -5.81 19.64
N LEU A 313 -8.54 -4.85 20.26
CA LEU A 313 -10.01 -4.86 20.28
C LEU A 313 -10.61 -4.65 18.89
N LEU A 314 -10.00 -3.79 18.05
CA LEU A 314 -10.44 -3.58 16.66
C LEU A 314 -10.24 -4.84 15.80
N GLY A 315 -9.09 -5.49 15.89
CA GLY A 315 -8.84 -6.77 15.21
C GLY A 315 -9.78 -7.88 15.71
N GLY A 316 -9.98 -7.98 17.04
CA GLY A 316 -10.95 -8.90 17.63
C GLY A 316 -12.39 -8.61 17.18
N TRP A 317 -12.77 -7.34 17.07
CA TRP A 317 -14.07 -6.93 16.52
C TRP A 317 -14.22 -7.36 15.07
N MET A 318 -13.17 -7.26 14.27
CA MET A 318 -13.16 -7.76 12.88
C MET A 318 -13.47 -9.27 12.83
N PHE A 319 -12.78 -10.09 13.62
CA PHE A 319 -13.06 -11.52 13.68
C PHE A 319 -14.49 -11.81 14.15
N PHE A 320 -14.97 -11.07 15.14
CA PHE A 320 -16.36 -11.16 15.59
C PHE A 320 -17.35 -10.86 14.45
N CYS A 321 -17.12 -9.81 13.67
CA CYS A 321 -17.94 -9.47 12.49
C CYS A 321 -17.95 -10.62 11.47
N ILE A 322 -16.77 -11.18 11.14
CA ILE A 322 -16.68 -12.31 10.19
C ILE A 322 -17.53 -13.49 10.68
N VAL A 323 -17.29 -13.96 11.90
CA VAL A 323 -18.01 -15.13 12.46
C VAL A 323 -19.52 -14.88 12.49
N ARG A 324 -19.93 -13.71 12.96
CA ARG A 324 -21.35 -13.36 13.10
C ARG A 324 -22.07 -13.25 11.75
N LEU A 325 -21.41 -12.66 10.75
CA LEU A 325 -21.96 -12.53 9.40
C LEU A 325 -21.99 -13.88 8.68
N LEU A 326 -21.00 -14.76 8.87
CA LEU A 326 -21.01 -16.13 8.35
C LEU A 326 -22.18 -16.95 8.93
N LEU A 327 -22.44 -16.86 10.24
CA LEU A 327 -23.58 -17.53 10.88
C LEU A 327 -24.95 -17.05 10.36
N ARG A 328 -24.98 -15.84 9.79
CA ARG A 328 -26.19 -15.23 9.22
C ARG A 328 -26.13 -15.12 7.68
N LEU A 329 -25.17 -15.78 7.02
CA LEU A 329 -24.86 -15.59 5.61
C LEU A 329 -26.10 -15.67 4.70
N LYS A 330 -26.95 -16.67 4.91
CA LYS A 330 -28.20 -16.87 4.12
C LYS A 330 -29.22 -15.74 4.26
N LYS A 331 -29.11 -14.90 5.29
CA LYS A 331 -30.01 -13.76 5.54
C LYS A 331 -29.49 -12.45 4.94
N LEU A 332 -28.27 -12.44 4.45
CA LEU A 332 -27.63 -11.27 3.88
C LEU A 332 -28.01 -11.07 2.40
N GLU A 333 -27.96 -9.83 1.93
CA GLU A 333 -28.01 -9.53 0.50
C GLU A 333 -26.80 -10.11 -0.24
N THR A 334 -26.93 -10.44 -1.52
CA THR A 334 -25.85 -11.05 -2.32
C THR A 334 -24.54 -10.24 -2.27
N ASN A 335 -24.61 -8.90 -2.28
CA ASN A 335 -23.41 -8.06 -2.20
C ASN A 335 -22.72 -8.21 -0.83
N ASP A 336 -23.49 -8.26 0.25
CA ASP A 336 -22.96 -8.42 1.61
C ASP A 336 -22.36 -9.83 1.78
N GLN A 337 -23.04 -10.88 1.25
CA GLN A 337 -22.51 -12.25 1.21
C GLN A 337 -21.17 -12.31 0.48
N LEU A 338 -21.08 -11.64 -0.68
CA LEU A 338 -19.84 -11.59 -1.45
C LEU A 338 -18.69 -10.97 -0.64
N LEU A 339 -18.92 -9.84 0.02
CA LEU A 339 -17.87 -9.14 0.78
C LEU A 339 -17.35 -10.01 1.93
N VAL A 340 -18.25 -10.70 2.65
CA VAL A 340 -17.86 -11.61 3.74
C VAL A 340 -17.04 -12.79 3.22
N LEU A 341 -17.52 -13.46 2.16
CA LEU A 341 -16.83 -14.62 1.59
C LEU A 341 -15.51 -14.20 0.90
N LEU A 342 -15.49 -13.02 0.27
CA LEU A 342 -14.28 -12.47 -0.31
C LEU A 342 -13.21 -12.23 0.76
N LEU A 343 -13.57 -11.59 1.87
CA LEU A 343 -12.62 -11.37 2.97
C LEU A 343 -12.08 -12.71 3.52
N VAL A 344 -12.95 -13.68 3.75
CA VAL A 344 -12.52 -15.01 4.24
C VAL A 344 -11.56 -15.67 3.25
N ALA A 345 -11.87 -15.61 1.96
CA ALA A 345 -10.98 -16.16 0.93
C ALA A 345 -9.65 -15.39 0.83
N MET A 346 -9.66 -14.05 0.95
CA MET A 346 -8.45 -13.23 0.97
C MET A 346 -7.57 -13.56 2.18
N LEU A 347 -8.15 -13.63 3.38
CA LEU A 347 -7.43 -14.01 4.60
C LEU A 347 -6.85 -15.43 4.50
N ALA A 348 -7.60 -16.37 3.92
CA ALA A 348 -7.11 -17.73 3.72
C ALA A 348 -5.93 -17.78 2.75
N VAL A 349 -6.02 -17.09 1.61
CA VAL A 349 -4.91 -17.00 0.64
C VAL A 349 -3.69 -16.32 1.25
N CYS A 350 -3.88 -15.23 1.99
CA CYS A 350 -2.79 -14.56 2.68
C CYS A 350 -2.16 -15.44 3.76
N GLY A 351 -2.96 -16.14 4.55
CA GLY A 351 -2.45 -17.07 5.57
C GLY A 351 -1.67 -18.23 4.95
N ILE A 352 -2.15 -18.81 3.84
CA ILE A 352 -1.44 -19.86 3.11
C ILE A 352 -0.14 -19.31 2.51
N SER A 353 -0.20 -18.13 1.89
CA SER A 353 0.99 -17.48 1.33
C SER A 353 2.02 -17.21 2.43
N TYR A 354 1.58 -16.71 3.57
CA TYR A 354 2.42 -16.47 4.73
C TYR A 354 3.12 -17.74 5.23
N ALA A 355 2.45 -18.89 5.17
CA ALA A 355 3.01 -20.16 5.57
C ALA A 355 4.13 -20.70 4.65
N TYR A 356 4.17 -20.24 3.41
CA TYR A 356 5.05 -20.80 2.37
C TYR A 356 6.11 -19.85 1.82
N PHE A 357 6.04 -18.56 2.15
CA PHE A 357 6.95 -17.56 1.61
C PHE A 357 7.75 -16.89 2.73
N HIS A 358 9.06 -16.71 2.57
CA HIS A 358 9.97 -16.29 3.64
C HIS A 358 9.99 -14.82 4.01
N GLU A 359 9.65 -13.93 3.11
CA GLU A 359 9.73 -12.47 3.34
C GLU A 359 8.55 -11.75 2.69
N TYR A 360 8.20 -10.54 3.13
CA TYR A 360 7.28 -9.60 2.47
C TYR A 360 5.76 -9.84 2.56
N TYR A 361 5.25 -10.57 3.54
CA TYR A 361 3.83 -10.97 3.62
C TYR A 361 2.95 -10.01 4.39
N LEU A 362 3.55 -9.18 5.21
CA LEU A 362 2.87 -8.09 5.92
C LEU A 362 2.05 -7.22 4.96
N TYR A 363 2.57 -6.99 3.76
CA TYR A 363 1.89 -6.23 2.70
C TYR A 363 0.60 -6.88 2.21
N PHE A 364 0.48 -8.18 2.28
CA PHE A 364 -0.73 -8.87 1.90
C PHE A 364 -1.86 -8.66 2.91
N TRP A 365 -1.53 -8.59 4.21
CA TRP A 365 -2.50 -8.20 5.23
C TRP A 365 -3.06 -6.81 4.98
N LEU A 366 -2.20 -5.85 4.70
CA LEU A 366 -2.56 -4.48 4.34
C LEU A 366 -3.52 -4.44 3.14
N MET A 367 -3.30 -5.25 2.10
CA MET A 367 -4.19 -5.32 0.95
C MET A 367 -5.59 -5.87 1.29
N ASN A 368 -5.77 -6.53 2.43
CA ASN A 368 -7.09 -6.98 2.88
C ASN A 368 -7.90 -5.88 3.56
N MET A 369 -7.27 -4.80 4.03
CA MET A 369 -7.91 -3.78 4.86
C MET A 369 -9.16 -3.13 4.22
N PRO A 370 -9.19 -2.75 2.94
CA PRO A 370 -10.40 -2.18 2.35
C PRO A 370 -11.61 -3.11 2.42
N VAL A 371 -11.42 -4.40 2.18
CA VAL A 371 -12.52 -5.39 2.27
C VAL A 371 -12.85 -5.70 3.74
N ALA A 372 -11.83 -5.74 4.62
CA ALA A 372 -12.01 -5.92 6.05
C ALA A 372 -12.90 -4.82 6.67
N ILE A 373 -12.56 -3.55 6.38
CA ILE A 373 -13.38 -2.42 6.86
C ILE A 373 -14.76 -2.39 6.19
N ALA A 374 -14.87 -2.85 4.92
CA ALA A 374 -16.18 -3.01 4.28
C ALA A 374 -17.06 -4.06 5.00
N VAL A 375 -16.49 -5.17 5.45
CA VAL A 375 -17.20 -6.20 6.25
C VAL A 375 -17.66 -5.65 7.59
N MET A 376 -16.84 -4.83 8.28
CA MET A 376 -17.30 -4.09 9.47
C MET A 376 -18.48 -3.16 9.15
N ALA A 377 -18.46 -2.50 8.00
CA ALA A 377 -19.57 -1.67 7.55
C ALA A 377 -20.84 -2.51 7.24
N VAL A 378 -20.68 -3.72 6.70
CA VAL A 378 -21.80 -4.68 6.51
C VAL A 378 -22.42 -5.06 7.85
N GLU A 379 -21.62 -5.34 8.88
CA GLU A 379 -22.15 -5.64 10.21
C GLU A 379 -22.95 -4.45 10.77
N LEU A 380 -22.40 -3.24 10.68
CA LEU A 380 -23.11 -2.03 11.08
C LEU A 380 -24.41 -1.80 10.28
N LYS A 381 -24.44 -2.17 8.99
CA LYS A 381 -25.61 -2.04 8.11
C LYS A 381 -26.71 -3.03 8.51
N THR A 382 -26.34 -4.28 8.78
CA THR A 382 -27.27 -5.41 8.90
C THR A 382 -27.74 -5.68 10.33
N GLU A 383 -27.12 -5.04 11.32
CA GLU A 383 -27.52 -5.19 12.73
C GLU A 383 -28.78 -4.42 13.05
N ASP A 384 -29.74 -5.11 13.69
CA ASP A 384 -30.95 -4.52 14.23
C ASP A 384 -30.71 -3.94 15.63
N PHE A 385 -30.26 -2.70 15.66
CA PHE A 385 -30.08 -1.98 16.93
C PHE A 385 -31.42 -1.60 17.56
N ARG A 386 -31.67 -2.15 18.75
CA ARG A 386 -32.92 -1.88 19.51
C ARG A 386 -33.04 -0.40 19.93
N LEU A 387 -31.91 0.28 20.16
CA LEU A 387 -31.89 1.67 20.61
C LEU A 387 -31.73 2.61 19.40
N PRO A 388 -32.61 3.63 19.26
CA PRO A 388 -32.42 4.67 18.25
C PRO A 388 -31.07 5.35 18.40
N GLY A 389 -30.29 5.44 17.31
CA GLY A 389 -28.98 6.07 17.32
C GLY A 389 -27.81 5.18 17.72
N ALA A 390 -28.04 3.95 18.21
CA ALA A 390 -26.97 3.05 18.63
C ALA A 390 -25.97 2.73 17.49
N ARG A 391 -26.47 2.57 16.26
CA ARG A 391 -25.63 2.38 15.06
C ARG A 391 -24.67 3.55 14.85
N GLN A 392 -25.18 4.78 14.95
CA GLN A 392 -24.37 5.99 14.81
C GLN A 392 -23.36 6.12 15.94
N LEU A 393 -23.77 5.83 17.17
CA LEU A 393 -22.88 5.85 18.32
C LEU A 393 -21.72 4.84 18.15
N LEU A 394 -22.03 3.61 17.72
CA LEU A 394 -20.99 2.59 17.47
C LEU A 394 -20.06 3.04 16.35
N GLY A 395 -20.58 3.66 15.28
CA GLY A 395 -19.74 4.26 14.23
C GLY A 395 -18.78 5.32 14.76
N VAL A 396 -19.25 6.20 15.65
CA VAL A 396 -18.41 7.23 16.29
C VAL A 396 -17.37 6.60 17.22
N VAL A 397 -17.74 5.59 17.99
CA VAL A 397 -16.81 4.87 18.88
C VAL A 397 -15.71 4.20 18.08
N LEU A 398 -16.05 3.47 17.01
CA LEU A 398 -15.07 2.85 16.13
C LEU A 398 -14.16 3.90 15.46
N ALA A 399 -14.73 5.01 14.97
CA ALA A 399 -13.97 6.12 14.43
C ALA A 399 -12.97 6.67 15.45
N GLY A 400 -13.40 6.88 16.69
CA GLY A 400 -12.53 7.29 17.79
C GLY A 400 -11.40 6.30 18.05
N CYS A 401 -11.69 5.00 18.06
CA CYS A 401 -10.70 3.93 18.24
C CYS A 401 -9.64 3.98 17.11
N PHE A 402 -10.06 4.05 15.85
CA PHE A 402 -9.14 4.17 14.72
C PHE A 402 -8.30 5.47 14.78
N THR A 403 -8.91 6.59 15.20
CA THR A 403 -8.16 7.85 15.38
C THR A 403 -7.08 7.72 16.45
N VAL A 404 -7.36 7.08 17.60
CA VAL A 404 -6.35 6.86 18.65
C VAL A 404 -5.21 6.00 18.14
N CYS A 405 -5.50 4.91 17.41
CA CYS A 405 -4.47 4.09 16.78
C CYS A 405 -3.64 4.91 15.78
N ALA A 406 -4.28 5.71 14.92
CA ALA A 406 -3.60 6.53 13.92
C ALA A 406 -2.68 7.58 14.53
N VAL A 407 -3.14 8.29 15.57
CA VAL A 407 -2.30 9.27 16.28
C VAL A 407 -1.09 8.61 16.93
N ASN A 408 -1.27 7.42 17.52
CA ASN A 408 -0.16 6.67 18.11
C ASN A 408 0.82 6.19 17.03
N THR A 409 0.30 5.65 15.92
CA THR A 409 1.11 5.18 14.79
C THR A 409 1.98 6.30 14.21
N VAL A 410 1.37 7.45 13.93
CA VAL A 410 2.12 8.62 13.42
C VAL A 410 3.15 9.12 14.42
N ARG A 411 2.80 9.18 15.73
CA ARG A 411 3.77 9.57 16.75
C ARG A 411 4.99 8.65 16.76
N GLN A 412 4.78 7.35 16.69
CA GLN A 412 5.86 6.37 16.70
C GLN A 412 6.72 6.43 15.44
N GLU A 413 6.08 6.63 14.27
CA GLU A 413 6.80 6.79 13.02
C GLU A 413 7.67 8.06 13.00
N ILE A 414 7.22 9.15 13.64
CA ILE A 414 8.04 10.35 13.81
C ILE A 414 9.20 10.11 14.78
N GLU A 415 8.97 9.38 15.88
CA GLU A 415 9.99 9.09 16.90
C GLU A 415 11.02 8.07 16.37
N ASN A 416 10.56 7.01 15.71
CA ASN A 416 11.35 5.90 15.18
C ASN A 416 10.78 5.46 13.83
N PRO A 417 11.21 6.06 12.72
CA PRO A 417 10.75 5.71 11.37
C PRO A 417 11.03 4.23 11.06
N TYR A 418 10.09 3.59 10.37
CA TYR A 418 10.18 2.15 10.06
C TYR A 418 11.19 1.85 8.94
N LEU A 419 11.22 2.67 7.89
CA LEU A 419 12.11 2.49 6.74
C LEU A 419 13.09 3.64 6.54
N ALA A 420 12.71 4.85 6.94
CA ALA A 420 13.57 6.02 6.77
C ALA A 420 14.65 6.08 7.86
N HIS A 421 15.82 6.55 7.48
CA HIS A 421 16.95 6.65 8.39
C HIS A 421 17.03 8.07 8.98
N LYS A 422 16.73 8.17 10.28
CA LYS A 422 16.68 9.44 10.99
C LYS A 422 18.06 10.12 11.01
N GLY A 423 18.11 11.39 10.60
CA GLY A 423 19.34 12.19 10.52
C GLY A 423 20.03 12.16 9.17
N LEU A 424 19.52 11.35 8.22
CA LEU A 424 20.06 11.29 6.86
C LEU A 424 19.96 12.65 6.14
N ASP A 425 18.92 13.43 6.43
CA ASP A 425 18.73 14.79 5.92
C ASP A 425 19.90 15.71 6.29
N ALA A 426 20.38 15.63 7.54
CA ALA A 426 21.50 16.44 8.01
C ALA A 426 22.81 16.04 7.31
N ALA A 427 23.06 14.75 7.11
CA ALA A 427 24.23 14.26 6.38
C ALA A 427 24.19 14.67 4.89
N ALA A 428 23.00 14.57 4.27
CA ALA A 428 22.79 14.98 2.89
C ALA A 428 22.95 16.49 2.69
N ASP A 429 22.43 17.32 3.59
CA ASP A 429 22.60 18.77 3.58
C ASP A 429 24.09 19.13 3.75
N TRP A 430 24.81 18.44 4.65
CA TRP A 430 26.24 18.67 4.84
C TRP A 430 27.03 18.41 3.54
N LEU A 431 26.72 17.35 2.82
CA LEU A 431 27.36 17.05 1.53
C LEU A 431 27.14 18.18 0.52
N VAL A 432 25.90 18.65 0.37
CA VAL A 432 25.57 19.75 -0.55
C VAL A 432 26.31 21.04 -0.15
N ASP A 433 26.34 21.36 1.14
CA ASP A 433 27.00 22.58 1.67
C ASP A 433 28.52 22.54 1.48
N ASN A 434 29.13 21.35 1.41
CA ASN A 434 30.54 21.15 1.14
C ASN A 434 30.89 20.91 -0.34
N GLY A 435 29.90 21.07 -1.24
CA GLY A 435 30.10 21.06 -2.69
C GLY A 435 30.13 19.68 -3.34
N TYR A 436 29.74 18.63 -2.62
CA TYR A 436 29.57 17.31 -3.22
C TYR A 436 28.29 17.28 -4.07
N THR A 437 28.37 16.56 -5.18
CA THR A 437 27.25 16.38 -6.13
C THR A 437 26.98 14.93 -6.45
N GLU A 438 27.98 14.06 -6.31
CA GLU A 438 27.94 12.67 -6.75
C GLU A 438 28.63 11.76 -5.73
N GLY A 439 28.13 10.53 -5.55
CA GLY A 439 28.77 9.57 -4.65
C GLY A 439 28.05 8.23 -4.57
N TYR A 440 28.43 7.45 -3.58
CA TYR A 440 27.94 6.10 -3.33
C TYR A 440 27.27 5.98 -1.97
N ALA A 441 26.24 5.16 -1.90
CA ALA A 441 25.64 4.71 -0.65
C ALA A 441 24.95 3.35 -0.87
N THR A 442 24.63 2.64 0.19
CA THR A 442 23.73 1.50 0.09
C THR A 442 22.34 1.95 -0.35
N PHE A 443 21.52 0.99 -0.86
CA PHE A 443 20.20 1.28 -1.43
C PHE A 443 19.34 2.14 -0.51
N TRP A 444 19.26 1.81 0.78
CA TRP A 444 18.34 2.47 1.71
C TRP A 444 18.64 3.95 1.95
N ASN A 445 19.88 4.37 1.74
CA ASN A 445 20.33 5.75 1.91
C ASN A 445 20.39 6.51 0.58
N GLY A 446 20.85 5.86 -0.50
CA GLY A 446 21.22 6.52 -1.75
C GLY A 446 20.06 7.29 -2.39
N ASN A 447 18.97 6.62 -2.73
CA ASN A 447 17.82 7.29 -3.35
C ASN A 447 17.18 8.33 -2.41
N ALA A 448 17.13 8.05 -1.10
CA ALA A 448 16.59 8.98 -0.12
C ALA A 448 17.39 10.29 -0.09
N MET A 449 18.73 10.25 -0.12
CA MET A 449 19.57 11.46 -0.19
C MET A 449 19.31 12.27 -1.45
N THR A 450 19.14 11.62 -2.59
CA THR A 450 18.83 12.29 -3.86
C THR A 450 17.50 13.06 -3.76
N GLU A 451 16.46 12.47 -3.18
CA GLU A 451 15.18 13.16 -2.98
C GLU A 451 15.28 14.27 -1.93
N LEU A 452 15.87 14.01 -0.76
CA LEU A 452 16.03 14.98 0.32
C LEU A 452 16.75 16.26 -0.13
N THR A 453 17.65 16.14 -1.09
CA THR A 453 18.40 17.27 -1.66
C THR A 453 17.78 17.86 -2.94
N ASN A 454 16.55 17.47 -3.29
CA ASN A 454 15.89 17.90 -4.54
C ASN A 454 16.71 17.58 -5.81
N GLY A 455 17.36 16.41 -5.84
CA GLY A 455 18.20 15.98 -6.96
C GLY A 455 19.55 16.71 -7.11
N LYS A 456 20.01 17.44 -6.06
CA LYS A 456 21.36 18.06 -6.06
C LYS A 456 22.45 17.02 -5.85
N LEU A 457 22.18 15.97 -5.10
CA LEU A 457 23.03 14.79 -5.00
C LEU A 457 22.53 13.73 -5.95
N ASP A 458 23.40 13.22 -6.81
CA ASP A 458 23.17 12.02 -7.63
C ASP A 458 23.96 10.87 -7.00
N VAL A 459 23.25 9.86 -6.50
CA VAL A 459 23.85 8.81 -5.68
C VAL A 459 23.70 7.45 -6.35
N TRP A 460 24.85 6.79 -6.61
CA TRP A 460 24.91 5.40 -7.07
C TRP A 460 24.58 4.46 -5.93
N THR A 461 23.51 3.71 -6.07
CA THR A 461 23.08 2.77 -5.02
C THR A 461 23.82 1.45 -5.15
N LEU A 462 24.51 1.05 -4.10
CA LEU A 462 25.26 -0.21 -4.01
C LEU A 462 24.41 -1.29 -3.32
N GLN A 463 24.66 -2.53 -3.67
CA GLN A 463 24.07 -3.67 -2.99
C GLN A 463 24.80 -3.98 -1.67
N SER A 464 26.11 -3.77 -1.63
CA SER A 464 27.00 -3.99 -0.48
C SER A 464 28.13 -2.98 -0.48
N LEU A 465 28.75 -2.75 0.67
CA LEU A 465 29.95 -1.96 0.87
C LEU A 465 31.22 -2.85 0.97
N ASP A 466 31.05 -4.16 0.74
CA ASP A 466 32.13 -5.12 0.75
C ASP A 466 32.90 -5.14 -0.59
N GLU A 467 33.68 -6.19 -0.84
CA GLU A 467 34.59 -6.33 -1.96
C GLU A 467 33.92 -6.21 -3.35
N ASP A 468 32.64 -6.58 -3.45
CA ASP A 468 31.93 -6.58 -4.73
C ASP A 468 31.14 -5.28 -4.94
N TYR A 469 31.70 -4.38 -5.73
CA TYR A 469 31.00 -3.22 -6.28
C TYR A 469 29.85 -3.67 -7.20
N VAL A 470 28.71 -3.96 -6.63
CA VAL A 470 27.51 -4.36 -7.39
C VAL A 470 26.44 -3.28 -7.26
N PRO A 471 26.15 -2.54 -8.35
CA PRO A 471 25.05 -1.60 -8.35
C PRO A 471 23.71 -2.29 -8.07
N ASN A 472 22.87 -1.66 -7.29
CA ASN A 472 21.54 -2.17 -6.96
C ASN A 472 20.50 -1.71 -8.01
N TRP A 473 19.26 -2.13 -7.85
CA TRP A 473 18.10 -1.75 -8.66
C TRP A 473 17.55 -0.36 -8.29
N LEU A 474 16.44 0.04 -8.95
CA LEU A 474 15.72 1.30 -8.71
C LEU A 474 16.62 2.53 -8.79
N GLN A 475 17.45 2.55 -9.85
CA GLN A 475 18.32 3.66 -10.18
C GLN A 475 18.39 3.85 -11.69
N ARG A 476 19.00 4.94 -12.12
CA ARG A 476 19.27 5.22 -13.54
C ARG A 476 20.24 4.18 -14.10
N LYS A 477 20.06 3.82 -15.37
CA LYS A 477 20.97 2.85 -16.02
C LYS A 477 22.36 3.37 -16.27
N ASP A 478 22.54 4.66 -16.44
CA ASP A 478 23.86 5.25 -16.57
C ASP A 478 24.72 4.99 -15.32
N HIS A 479 24.14 4.90 -14.12
CA HIS A 479 24.84 4.46 -12.91
C HIS A 479 25.42 3.03 -12.99
N LEU A 480 24.96 2.20 -13.92
CA LEU A 480 25.51 0.87 -14.14
C LEU A 480 26.74 0.88 -15.08
N THR A 481 26.99 2.00 -15.76
CA THR A 481 28.01 2.11 -16.82
C THR A 481 28.91 3.33 -16.68
N THR A 482 28.63 4.22 -15.74
CA THR A 482 29.41 5.43 -15.44
C THR A 482 29.71 5.49 -13.96
N ASP A 483 30.69 6.27 -13.60
CA ASP A 483 31.12 6.47 -12.23
C ASP A 483 31.10 7.96 -11.89
N PRO A 484 30.86 8.32 -10.61
CA PRO A 484 30.98 9.68 -10.14
C PRO A 484 32.44 10.15 -10.20
N GLN A 485 32.65 11.43 -10.53
CA GLN A 485 34.01 11.97 -10.72
C GLN A 485 34.74 12.21 -9.40
N HIS A 486 34.07 12.73 -8.40
CA HIS A 486 34.57 12.99 -7.04
C HIS A 486 33.64 12.34 -6.02
N PRO A 487 33.72 11.01 -5.86
CA PRO A 487 32.76 10.29 -5.09
C PRO A 487 32.97 10.45 -3.59
N PHE A 488 31.89 10.75 -2.90
CA PHE A 488 31.77 10.40 -1.49
C PHE A 488 31.24 8.96 -1.34
N LEU A 489 31.49 8.34 -0.20
CA LEU A 489 30.83 7.11 0.26
C LEU A 489 30.15 7.40 1.59
N LEU A 490 28.81 7.29 1.64
CA LEU A 490 28.06 7.37 2.88
C LEU A 490 27.81 5.96 3.44
N ILE A 491 28.08 5.82 4.74
CA ILE A 491 27.84 4.59 5.52
C ILE A 491 26.93 4.92 6.69
N ASP A 492 25.84 4.18 6.86
CA ASP A 492 25.00 4.19 8.05
C ASP A 492 25.46 3.06 8.99
N THR A 493 26.12 3.41 10.09
CA THR A 493 26.70 2.43 11.01
C THR A 493 25.68 1.52 11.70
N GLU A 494 24.41 1.90 11.72
CA GLU A 494 23.32 1.08 12.28
C GLU A 494 22.86 -0.01 11.31
N THR A 495 22.89 0.25 10.00
CA THR A 495 22.38 -0.69 8.98
C THR A 495 23.47 -1.35 8.17
N ASP A 496 24.54 -0.63 7.85
CA ASP A 496 25.65 -1.11 7.04
C ASP A 496 26.79 -1.72 7.87
N GLY A 497 26.73 -1.58 9.21
CA GLY A 497 27.77 -2.01 10.14
C GLY A 497 28.86 -0.95 10.37
N PRO A 498 29.91 -1.27 11.19
CA PRO A 498 30.96 -0.30 11.52
C PRO A 498 31.67 0.22 10.26
N ALA A 499 31.76 1.55 10.11
CA ALA A 499 32.28 2.18 8.90
C ALA A 499 33.72 1.73 8.55
N GLU A 500 34.55 1.57 9.56
CA GLU A 500 35.93 1.10 9.42
C GLU A 500 36.04 -0.38 8.99
N SER A 501 34.95 -1.15 9.04
CA SER A 501 34.91 -2.55 8.62
C SER A 501 34.42 -2.72 7.18
N ALA A 502 33.90 -1.68 6.56
CA ALA A 502 33.46 -1.72 5.16
C ALA A 502 34.66 -2.01 4.23
N GLY A 503 34.52 -2.98 3.33
CA GLY A 503 35.61 -3.39 2.43
C GLY A 503 36.14 -2.21 1.59
N LEU A 504 35.25 -1.36 1.08
CA LEU A 504 35.64 -0.16 0.32
C LEU A 504 36.48 0.82 1.14
N VAL A 505 36.30 0.89 2.46
CA VAL A 505 37.09 1.76 3.35
C VAL A 505 38.42 1.11 3.71
N GLN A 506 38.41 -0.19 4.03
CA GLN A 506 39.64 -0.91 4.41
C GLN A 506 40.67 -1.00 3.29
N ASN A 507 40.21 -1.20 2.07
CA ASN A 507 41.06 -1.41 0.91
C ASN A 507 41.32 -0.11 0.12
N GLY A 508 40.54 0.96 0.40
CA GLY A 508 40.55 2.20 -0.39
C GLY A 508 41.43 3.31 0.19
N GLU A 509 41.97 4.15 -0.70
CA GLU A 509 42.54 5.42 -0.31
C GLU A 509 41.44 6.47 -0.16
N CYS A 510 40.91 6.62 1.06
CA CYS A 510 39.83 7.54 1.37
C CYS A 510 40.10 8.30 2.68
N THR A 511 39.41 9.41 2.86
CA THR A 511 39.52 10.25 4.07
C THR A 511 38.15 10.44 4.68
N GLU A 512 38.00 10.18 5.99
CA GLU A 512 36.78 10.52 6.73
C GLU A 512 36.62 12.05 6.75
N VAL A 513 35.47 12.53 6.26
CA VAL A 513 35.18 13.98 6.16
C VAL A 513 33.99 14.39 7.00
N TYR A 514 33.13 13.44 7.38
CA TYR A 514 31.98 13.68 8.25
C TYR A 514 31.71 12.47 9.12
N ASN A 515 31.32 12.71 10.37
CA ASN A 515 30.91 11.66 11.29
C ASN A 515 30.03 12.27 12.40
N ASP A 516 28.76 11.86 12.50
CA ASP A 516 27.83 12.28 13.54
C ASP A 516 27.55 11.17 14.58
N GLY A 517 28.26 10.05 14.47
CA GLY A 517 28.10 8.85 15.29
C GLY A 517 27.24 7.77 14.66
N ARG A 518 26.38 8.11 13.68
CA ARG A 518 25.60 7.17 12.88
C ARG A 518 26.04 7.20 11.42
N PHE A 519 25.99 8.37 10.79
CA PHE A 519 26.42 8.53 9.39
C PHE A 519 27.88 8.92 9.34
N VAL A 520 28.65 8.15 8.56
CA VAL A 520 30.07 8.42 8.31
C VAL A 520 30.25 8.60 6.80
N ILE A 521 30.93 9.67 6.42
CA ILE A 521 31.20 9.97 5.01
C ILE A 521 32.70 9.96 4.76
N TYR A 522 33.10 9.20 3.77
CA TYR A 522 34.45 9.14 3.25
C TYR A 522 34.54 9.83 1.89
N ASP A 523 35.60 10.60 1.69
CA ASP A 523 35.95 11.22 0.42
C ASP A 523 37.01 10.38 -0.31
N PHE A 524 36.78 10.10 -1.58
CA PHE A 524 37.69 9.37 -2.45
C PHE A 524 38.27 10.32 -3.54
N ALA A 525 39.52 10.16 -3.89
CA ALA A 525 40.17 10.98 -4.92
C ALA A 525 39.55 10.84 -6.32
N GLY A 526 38.77 9.78 -6.56
CA GLY A 526 38.04 9.51 -7.79
C GLY A 526 37.48 8.09 -7.80
N ALA A 527 36.70 7.75 -8.82
CA ALA A 527 36.07 6.44 -8.95
C ALA A 527 37.11 5.30 -9.07
N ASP A 528 38.26 5.55 -9.68
CA ASP A 528 39.34 4.55 -9.76
C ASP A 528 39.80 4.08 -8.37
N ALA A 529 39.78 4.97 -7.36
CA ALA A 529 40.11 4.61 -5.98
C ALA A 529 39.04 3.71 -5.35
N VAL A 530 37.78 3.94 -5.68
CA VAL A 530 36.67 3.07 -5.22
C VAL A 530 36.75 1.70 -5.89
N HIS A 531 36.98 1.63 -7.18
CA HIS A 531 37.14 0.36 -7.91
C HIS A 531 38.38 -0.44 -7.46
N ALA A 532 39.47 0.24 -7.14
CA ALA A 532 40.64 -0.43 -6.58
C ALA A 532 40.36 -1.00 -5.19
N ALA A 533 39.55 -0.34 -4.40
CA ALA A 533 39.14 -0.81 -3.07
C ALA A 533 38.17 -2.02 -3.14
N ALA A 534 37.41 -2.15 -4.23
CA ALA A 534 36.46 -3.24 -4.44
C ALA A 534 37.10 -4.54 -4.99
N GLN A 535 38.38 -4.54 -5.34
CA GLN A 535 39.15 -5.69 -5.80
C GLN A 535 39.84 -6.41 -4.64
#